data_dc3a357a1fb0a5c28c342995cda8763b
#
_entry.id   dc3a357a1fb0a5c28c342995cda8763b
#
_cell.length_a   1.000
_cell.length_b   1.000
_cell.length_c   1.000
_cell.angle_alpha   90.00
_cell.angle_beta   90.00
_cell.angle_gamma   90.00
#
_symmetry.space_group_name_H-M   'P 1'
#
loop_
_entity.id
_entity.type
_entity.pdbx_description
1 polymer ?
#
loop_
_entity_poly.entity_id
_entity_poly.type
_entity_poly.pdbx_seq_one_letter_code
_entity_poly.pdbx_strand_id
1 'polypeptide(L)'
;MGIVSSSLPGAQNPQPGPFPSPTQAPPGARYAGSLVCAKCHTSEASELRTPMARALEPAAECDILRAHPRLTFRAGAYSYEITRRGNTSTYTVTDGHANLSEPILWAFGLGEAGQTYVFKHNGSYYESRVSFFNDTQDLDFTLGASRSVPASLDEAAGRVMHAADEQACFGCHSTGAVSGSRLEVERMAPGVTCESCHGPGAEHVAAVQAGSPDPPHIFNPGKLNTGDLADFCGSCHRSWMQVELMHLKSIQNVRFHPYRLALSKCFDQDDLRISCLACHNPHQNVKREPASYDAKCLACHQSSPGRAASGVSRPAVSTKDASGASLQTKQLVAPACPVAKRSCVACHMPKYSLPGAHFKFTDHRIRVVHPKEPYPG
;
A
#
# COMPACT_ATOMS: atom_id res chain seq x y z
N MET A 1 -53.30 -4.86 20.26
CA MET A 1 -52.28 -4.21 19.41
C MET A 1 -50.96 -4.86 19.73
N GLY A 2 -50.57 -5.83 18.92
CA GLY A 2 -49.31 -6.58 19.11
C GLY A 2 -48.17 -5.86 18.42
N ILE A 3 -47.09 -5.62 19.14
CA ILE A 3 -45.83 -5.06 18.60
C ILE A 3 -45.05 -6.24 18.01
N VAL A 4 -44.92 -6.26 16.68
CA VAL A 4 -44.09 -7.21 15.98
C VAL A 4 -42.65 -6.65 16.05
N SER A 5 -41.78 -7.28 16.87
CA SER A 5 -40.34 -7.01 16.89
C SER A 5 -39.72 -7.61 15.64
N SER A 6 -39.35 -6.78 14.67
CA SER A 6 -38.53 -7.18 13.52
C SER A 6 -37.10 -7.24 13.99
N SER A 7 -36.58 -8.46 14.20
CA SER A 7 -35.13 -8.68 14.35
C SER A 7 -34.44 -8.41 13.02
N LEU A 8 -33.52 -7.45 12.99
CA LEU A 8 -32.61 -7.21 11.87
C LEU A 8 -31.76 -8.48 11.64
N PRO A 9 -31.55 -8.92 10.39
CA PRO A 9 -30.68 -10.05 10.11
C PRO A 9 -29.26 -9.69 10.57
N GLY A 10 -28.67 -10.55 11.40
CA GLY A 10 -27.31 -10.42 11.88
C GLY A 10 -26.34 -10.24 10.71
N ALA A 11 -25.41 -9.30 10.85
CA ALA A 11 -24.34 -9.10 9.91
C ALA A 11 -23.59 -10.43 9.72
N GLN A 12 -23.76 -11.05 8.57
CA GLN A 12 -23.01 -12.25 8.22
C GLN A 12 -21.53 -11.85 8.18
N ASN A 13 -20.69 -12.59 8.90
CA ASN A 13 -19.24 -12.48 8.76
C ASN A 13 -18.90 -12.57 7.27
N PRO A 14 -18.12 -11.63 6.72
CA PRO A 14 -17.70 -11.72 5.33
C PRO A 14 -17.04 -13.08 5.09
N GLN A 15 -17.51 -13.80 4.07
CA GLN A 15 -16.90 -15.07 3.66
C GLN A 15 -15.41 -14.82 3.41
N PRO A 16 -14.51 -15.70 3.91
CA PRO A 16 -13.09 -15.57 3.61
C PRO A 16 -12.91 -15.52 2.09
N GLY A 17 -12.19 -14.51 1.61
CA GLY A 17 -11.83 -14.42 0.20
C GLY A 17 -10.97 -15.62 -0.24
N PRO A 18 -10.68 -15.77 -1.54
CA PRO A 18 -9.91 -16.88 -2.07
C PRO A 18 -8.44 -16.92 -1.62
N PHE A 19 -8.02 -15.92 -0.88
CA PHE A 19 -6.65 -15.78 -0.37
C PHE A 19 -6.63 -15.21 1.05
N PRO A 20 -5.54 -15.45 1.83
CA PRO A 20 -5.34 -14.82 3.14
C PRO A 20 -5.31 -13.30 3.01
N SER A 21 -5.99 -12.58 3.90
CA SER A 21 -5.94 -11.13 3.91
C SER A 21 -4.57 -10.63 4.40
N PRO A 22 -3.85 -9.80 3.63
CA PRO A 22 -2.56 -9.25 4.07
C PRO A 22 -2.69 -8.24 5.22
N THR A 23 -3.91 -7.73 5.48
CA THR A 23 -4.19 -6.75 6.51
C THR A 23 -4.75 -7.36 7.80
N GLN A 24 -4.91 -8.68 7.85
CA GLN A 24 -5.52 -9.41 8.95
C GLN A 24 -4.66 -10.61 9.36
N ALA A 25 -4.35 -10.71 10.65
CA ALA A 25 -3.75 -11.92 11.19
C ALA A 25 -4.81 -13.03 11.31
N PRO A 26 -4.54 -14.23 10.76
CA PRO A 26 -5.42 -15.38 11.01
C PRO A 26 -5.50 -15.69 12.52
N PRO A 27 -6.63 -16.24 12.99
CA PRO A 27 -6.74 -16.67 14.38
C PRO A 27 -5.61 -17.64 14.76
N GLY A 28 -4.94 -17.38 15.89
CA GLY A 28 -3.84 -18.21 16.35
C GLY A 28 -2.54 -18.10 15.53
N ALA A 29 -2.43 -17.13 14.64
CA ALA A 29 -1.24 -16.91 13.82
C ALA A 29 0.05 -16.85 14.67
N ARG A 30 1.06 -17.58 14.23
CA ARG A 30 2.41 -17.54 14.79
C ARG A 30 3.39 -17.10 13.72
N TYR A 31 3.94 -15.91 13.91
CA TYR A 31 4.91 -15.30 13.01
C TYR A 31 6.33 -15.72 13.38
N ALA A 32 7.15 -16.02 12.37
CA ALA A 32 8.56 -16.37 12.54
C ALA A 32 9.47 -15.12 12.59
N GLY A 33 8.99 -14.05 11.97
CA GLY A 33 9.75 -12.82 11.77
C GLY A 33 10.62 -12.84 10.52
N SER A 34 10.60 -11.74 9.79
CA SER A 34 11.21 -11.64 8.45
C SER A 34 12.73 -11.85 8.44
N LEU A 35 13.43 -11.51 9.53
CA LEU A 35 14.86 -11.79 9.65
C LEU A 35 15.17 -13.31 9.67
N VAL A 36 14.24 -14.13 10.12
CA VAL A 36 14.37 -15.59 10.05
C VAL A 36 14.20 -16.07 8.62
N CYS A 37 13.20 -15.55 7.92
CA CYS A 37 12.95 -15.86 6.50
C CYS A 37 14.17 -15.54 5.63
N ALA A 38 14.77 -14.36 5.82
CA ALA A 38 15.91 -13.86 5.06
C ALA A 38 17.17 -14.71 5.20
N LYS A 39 17.28 -15.56 6.21
CA LYS A 39 18.45 -16.48 6.36
C LYS A 39 18.48 -17.55 5.28
N CYS A 40 17.32 -17.97 4.78
CA CYS A 40 17.20 -18.98 3.72
C CYS A 40 16.80 -18.34 2.38
N HIS A 41 15.89 -17.35 2.39
CA HIS A 41 15.42 -16.63 1.21
C HIS A 41 16.27 -15.38 0.95
N THR A 42 17.56 -15.58 0.67
CA THR A 42 18.55 -14.50 0.56
C THR A 42 18.32 -13.58 -0.64
N SER A 43 17.78 -14.10 -1.74
CA SER A 43 17.43 -13.33 -2.95
C SER A 43 16.30 -12.31 -2.70
N GLU A 44 15.38 -12.62 -1.80
CA GLU A 44 14.23 -11.79 -1.43
C GLU A 44 14.51 -10.89 -0.22
N ALA A 45 15.65 -11.05 0.46
CA ALA A 45 16.04 -10.28 1.65
C ALA A 45 16.10 -8.76 1.40
N SER A 46 16.19 -8.32 0.14
CA SER A 46 16.11 -6.90 -0.23
C SER A 46 14.77 -6.26 0.10
N GLU A 47 13.70 -7.07 0.26
CA GLU A 47 12.37 -6.61 0.70
C GLU A 47 12.44 -5.81 2.00
N LEU A 48 13.23 -6.23 2.98
CA LEU A 48 13.37 -5.59 4.29
C LEU A 48 13.87 -4.13 4.23
N ARG A 49 14.34 -3.66 3.08
CA ARG A 49 14.77 -2.28 2.84
C ARG A 49 13.83 -1.50 1.92
N THR A 50 12.72 -2.11 1.51
CA THR A 50 11.74 -1.44 0.65
C THR A 50 10.91 -0.43 1.43
N PRO A 51 10.28 0.55 0.75
CA PRO A 51 9.32 1.44 1.39
C PRO A 51 8.12 0.71 2.02
N MET A 52 7.75 -0.47 1.53
CA MET A 52 6.70 -1.28 2.16
C MET A 52 7.14 -1.83 3.52
N ALA A 53 8.34 -2.40 3.60
CA ALA A 53 8.89 -2.91 4.86
C ALA A 53 9.11 -1.80 5.90
N ARG A 54 9.21 -0.55 5.46
CA ARG A 54 9.39 0.64 6.29
C ARG A 54 8.15 1.53 6.34
N ALA A 55 6.99 1.02 5.95
CA ALA A 55 5.76 1.80 5.91
C ALA A 55 5.28 2.29 7.29
N LEU A 56 5.72 1.64 8.36
CA LEU A 56 5.54 2.00 9.76
C LEU A 56 6.87 1.84 10.49
N GLU A 57 7.27 2.85 11.23
CA GLU A 57 8.46 2.81 12.06
C GLU A 57 8.14 3.25 13.50
N PRO A 58 8.71 2.61 14.54
CA PRO A 58 8.71 3.19 15.87
C PRO A 58 9.39 4.58 15.84
N ALA A 59 8.84 5.58 16.49
CA ALA A 59 9.42 6.92 16.47
C ALA A 59 10.88 6.96 16.96
N ALA A 60 11.24 6.04 17.86
CA ALA A 60 12.61 5.90 18.36
C ALA A 60 13.61 5.51 17.25
N GLU A 61 13.17 4.76 16.24
CA GLU A 61 13.97 4.22 15.14
C GLU A 61 13.86 5.04 13.85
N CYS A 62 12.93 5.99 13.81
CA CYS A 62 12.62 6.76 12.62
C CYS A 62 13.78 7.66 12.16
N ASP A 63 14.27 7.42 10.94
CA ASP A 63 15.40 8.15 10.37
C ASP A 63 15.09 9.63 10.14
N ILE A 64 13.87 9.97 9.71
CA ILE A 64 13.45 11.37 9.50
C ILE A 64 13.48 12.14 10.81
N LEU A 65 12.89 11.59 11.87
CA LEU A 65 12.90 12.22 13.18
C LEU A 65 14.31 12.31 13.79
N ARG A 66 15.22 11.42 13.40
CA ARG A 66 16.62 11.47 13.80
C ARG A 66 17.40 12.54 13.03
N ALA A 67 17.14 12.65 11.73
CA ALA A 67 17.78 13.64 10.87
C ALA A 67 17.27 15.07 11.14
N HIS A 68 16.05 15.21 11.61
CA HIS A 68 15.39 16.48 11.89
C HIS A 68 15.04 16.60 13.39
N PRO A 69 16.00 16.91 14.26
CA PRO A 69 15.78 16.96 15.71
C PRO A 69 14.83 18.08 16.15
N ARG A 70 14.54 19.01 15.26
CA ARG A 70 13.53 20.06 15.45
C ARG A 70 12.86 20.38 14.12
N LEU A 71 11.52 20.28 14.12
CA LEU A 71 10.64 20.67 13.00
C LEU A 71 9.58 21.61 13.56
N THR A 72 9.21 22.63 12.80
CA THR A 72 8.20 23.62 13.24
C THR A 72 7.25 23.95 12.09
N PHE A 73 5.99 24.20 12.44
CA PHE A 73 4.98 24.65 11.48
C PHE A 73 4.03 25.62 12.15
N ARG A 74 3.49 26.59 11.44
CA ARG A 74 2.52 27.54 11.97
C ARG A 74 1.32 27.69 11.04
N ALA A 75 0.13 27.60 11.62
CA ALA A 75 -1.13 27.78 10.91
C ALA A 75 -2.13 28.58 11.76
N GLY A 76 -2.40 29.81 11.34
CA GLY A 76 -3.27 30.73 12.10
C GLY A 76 -2.71 31.01 13.51
N ALA A 77 -3.52 30.78 14.52
CA ALA A 77 -3.15 30.96 15.92
C ALA A 77 -2.29 29.83 16.47
N TYR A 78 -2.21 28.67 15.78
CA TYR A 78 -1.55 27.49 16.29
C TYR A 78 -0.12 27.36 15.77
N SER A 79 0.78 26.93 16.65
CA SER A 79 2.15 26.54 16.32
C SER A 79 2.35 25.06 16.66
N TYR A 80 3.04 24.36 15.78
CA TYR A 80 3.34 22.95 15.86
C TYR A 80 4.84 22.77 15.94
N GLU A 81 5.30 21.93 16.83
CA GLU A 81 6.72 21.63 16.98
C GLU A 81 6.92 20.13 17.22
N ILE A 82 7.90 19.56 16.53
CA ILE A 82 8.43 18.23 16.86
C ILE A 82 9.85 18.43 17.33
N THR A 83 10.15 17.99 18.54
CA THR A 83 11.51 18.01 19.09
C THR A 83 11.97 16.62 19.46
N ARG A 84 13.24 16.30 19.16
CA ARG A 84 13.86 15.02 19.51
C ARG A 84 14.92 15.20 20.57
N ARG A 85 14.83 14.38 21.62
CA ARG A 85 15.85 14.27 22.67
C ARG A 85 16.18 12.79 22.88
N GLY A 86 17.41 12.41 22.54
CA GLY A 86 17.78 10.99 22.54
C GLY A 86 16.90 10.19 21.57
N ASN A 87 16.22 9.18 22.08
CA ASN A 87 15.32 8.32 21.30
C ASN A 87 13.84 8.76 21.34
N THR A 88 13.52 9.82 22.05
CA THR A 88 12.14 10.31 22.18
C THR A 88 11.94 11.53 21.31
N SER A 89 10.92 11.47 20.46
CA SER A 89 10.41 12.63 19.70
C SER A 89 9.09 13.06 20.31
N THR A 90 8.95 14.34 20.59
CA THR A 90 7.76 14.94 21.23
C THR A 90 7.08 15.85 20.23
N TYR A 91 5.78 15.68 20.06
CA TYR A 91 4.91 16.56 19.29
C TYR A 91 4.22 17.54 20.22
N THR A 92 4.37 18.81 19.97
CA THR A 92 3.81 19.89 20.76
C THR A 92 2.97 20.81 19.89
N VAL A 93 1.77 21.14 20.35
CA VAL A 93 0.87 22.13 19.72
C VAL A 93 0.54 23.18 20.75
N THR A 94 0.59 24.46 20.36
CA THR A 94 0.25 25.59 21.24
C THR A 94 -0.54 26.67 20.50
N ASP A 95 -1.44 27.32 21.19
CA ASP A 95 -2.16 28.53 20.76
C ASP A 95 -1.54 29.83 21.34
N GLY A 96 -0.40 29.72 22.02
CA GLY A 96 0.27 30.80 22.71
C GLY A 96 -0.15 31.01 24.18
N HIS A 97 -1.25 30.39 24.61
CA HIS A 97 -1.78 30.45 25.97
C HIS A 97 -1.62 29.12 26.70
N ALA A 98 -1.88 28.04 25.98
CA ALA A 98 -1.77 26.68 26.48
C ALA A 98 -1.01 25.81 25.46
N ASN A 99 -0.61 24.61 25.88
CA ASN A 99 0.01 23.63 25.01
C ASN A 99 -0.48 22.22 25.29
N LEU A 100 -0.46 21.39 24.25
CA LEU A 100 -0.60 19.95 24.30
C LEU A 100 0.73 19.36 23.81
N SER A 101 1.33 18.46 24.60
CA SER A 101 2.66 17.91 24.31
C SER A 101 2.68 16.43 24.61
N GLU A 102 2.87 15.59 23.58
CA GLU A 102 2.84 14.14 23.70
C GLU A 102 4.01 13.49 22.98
N PRO A 103 4.54 12.37 23.49
CA PRO A 103 5.54 11.60 22.76
C PRO A 103 4.93 10.96 21.52
N ILE A 104 5.64 11.07 20.41
CA ILE A 104 5.31 10.33 19.18
C ILE A 104 5.64 8.86 19.41
N LEU A 105 4.69 7.98 19.09
CA LEU A 105 4.84 6.54 19.20
C LEU A 105 5.24 5.93 17.85
N TRP A 106 4.56 6.34 16.79
CA TRP A 106 4.70 5.74 15.46
C TRP A 106 4.82 6.81 14.37
N ALA A 107 5.63 6.49 13.35
CA ALA A 107 5.78 7.26 12.13
C ALA A 107 5.27 6.42 10.94
N PHE A 108 4.25 6.90 10.25
CA PHE A 108 3.64 6.25 9.10
C PHE A 108 4.13 6.88 7.80
N GLY A 109 4.71 6.07 6.90
CA GLY A 109 5.26 6.52 5.64
C GLY A 109 6.69 7.04 5.75
N LEU A 110 7.29 7.38 4.60
CA LEU A 110 8.70 7.77 4.48
C LEU A 110 8.88 9.20 3.95
N GLY A 111 7.89 10.06 4.10
CA GLY A 111 7.95 11.46 3.75
C GLY A 111 7.77 11.80 2.26
N GLU A 112 7.72 10.83 1.33
CA GLU A 112 7.46 11.16 -0.09
C GLU A 112 6.07 11.75 -0.30
N ALA A 113 5.04 11.05 0.16
CA ALA A 113 3.66 11.54 0.18
C ALA A 113 3.22 11.98 1.58
N GLY A 114 4.18 12.27 2.44
CA GLY A 114 4.07 12.61 3.85
C GLY A 114 4.58 11.49 4.75
N GLN A 115 5.13 11.87 5.92
CA GLN A 115 5.29 11.01 7.07
C GLN A 115 4.42 11.55 8.18
N THR A 116 3.38 10.79 8.53
CA THR A 116 2.39 11.17 9.53
C THR A 116 2.72 10.53 10.86
N TYR A 117 2.47 11.22 11.95
CA TYR A 117 2.83 10.75 13.29
C TYR A 117 1.59 10.35 14.08
N VAL A 118 1.75 9.30 14.87
CA VAL A 118 0.71 8.83 15.79
C VAL A 118 1.22 8.90 17.22
N PHE A 119 0.40 9.47 18.08
CA PHE A 119 0.65 9.63 19.52
C PHE A 119 -0.58 9.23 20.31
N LYS A 120 -0.48 9.12 21.63
CA LYS A 120 -1.62 8.93 22.53
C LYS A 120 -1.88 10.19 23.33
N HIS A 121 -3.14 10.58 23.39
CA HIS A 121 -3.63 11.64 24.27
C HIS A 121 -4.94 11.19 24.93
N ASN A 122 -5.04 11.35 26.26
CA ASN A 122 -6.22 10.91 27.04
C ASN A 122 -6.64 9.45 26.75
N GLY A 123 -5.66 8.55 26.56
CA GLY A 123 -5.89 7.13 26.32
C GLY A 123 -6.23 6.74 24.87
N SER A 124 -6.51 7.69 24.00
CA SER A 124 -6.84 7.47 22.58
C SER A 124 -5.63 7.71 21.68
N TYR A 125 -5.56 7.00 20.55
CA TYR A 125 -4.63 7.33 19.49
C TYR A 125 -5.11 8.55 18.71
N TYR A 126 -4.15 9.38 18.32
CA TYR A 126 -4.33 10.56 17.48
C TYR A 126 -3.41 10.47 16.26
N GLU A 127 -3.96 10.76 15.10
CA GLU A 127 -3.20 11.08 13.90
C GLU A 127 -2.83 12.57 13.94
N SER A 128 -1.54 12.90 13.86
CA SER A 128 -1.07 14.28 13.90
C SER A 128 -1.67 15.12 12.77
N ARG A 129 -1.99 16.38 13.08
CA ARG A 129 -2.52 17.33 12.10
C ARG A 129 -1.49 17.73 11.04
N VAL A 130 -0.20 17.59 11.34
CA VAL A 130 0.91 17.89 10.44
C VAL A 130 1.75 16.65 10.18
N SER A 131 2.30 16.58 8.96
CA SER A 131 3.20 15.54 8.48
C SER A 131 4.48 16.16 7.94
N PHE A 132 5.56 15.39 7.95
CA PHE A 132 6.80 15.77 7.27
C PHE A 132 6.74 15.40 5.79
N PHE A 133 7.29 16.24 4.93
CA PHE A 133 7.36 16.01 3.49
C PHE A 133 8.80 16.15 2.97
N ASN A 134 9.28 15.14 2.23
CA ASN A 134 10.63 15.14 1.66
C ASN A 134 10.85 16.27 0.64
N ASP A 135 9.82 16.70 -0.07
CA ASP A 135 9.92 17.77 -1.09
C ASP A 135 10.27 19.11 -0.44
N THR A 136 9.67 19.41 0.69
CA THR A 136 9.88 20.66 1.43
C THR A 136 10.92 20.54 2.54
N GLN A 137 11.28 19.33 2.96
CA GLN A 137 12.12 19.03 4.14
C GLN A 137 11.57 19.66 5.43
N ASP A 138 10.25 19.80 5.51
CA ASP A 138 9.56 20.47 6.62
C ASP A 138 8.16 19.90 6.83
N LEU A 139 7.44 20.44 7.81
CA LEU A 139 6.06 20.09 8.12
C LEU A 139 5.08 20.86 7.24
N ASP A 140 4.01 20.20 6.85
CA ASP A 140 2.78 20.82 6.37
C ASP A 140 1.59 19.99 6.88
N PHE A 141 0.37 20.41 6.60
CA PHE A 141 -0.81 19.66 6.99
C PHE A 141 -0.79 18.23 6.48
N THR A 142 -1.14 17.30 7.36
CA THR A 142 -1.38 15.88 7.00
C THR A 142 -2.39 15.81 5.87
N LEU A 143 -2.14 14.93 4.90
CA LEU A 143 -3.02 14.75 3.76
C LEU A 143 -4.43 14.34 4.21
N GLY A 144 -5.41 15.17 3.87
CA GLY A 144 -6.80 14.99 4.32
C GLY A 144 -7.14 15.67 5.63
N ALA A 145 -6.17 16.28 6.34
CA ALA A 145 -6.46 17.08 7.51
C ALA A 145 -7.33 18.29 7.14
N SER A 146 -8.29 18.60 8.03
CA SER A 146 -9.13 19.78 7.86
C SER A 146 -8.29 21.06 7.85
N ARG A 147 -8.59 21.96 6.92
CA ARG A 147 -7.99 23.29 6.84
C ARG A 147 -8.79 24.35 7.63
N SER A 148 -9.90 23.97 8.27
CA SER A 148 -10.65 24.86 9.16
C SER A 148 -9.83 25.23 10.37
N VAL A 149 -10.16 26.38 10.97
CA VAL A 149 -9.54 26.78 12.24
C VAL A 149 -10.03 25.84 13.35
N PRO A 150 -9.13 25.17 14.10
CA PRO A 150 -9.52 24.30 15.18
C PRO A 150 -10.23 25.07 16.29
N ALA A 151 -11.20 24.44 16.94
CA ALA A 151 -11.92 25.02 18.06
C ALA A 151 -11.20 24.79 19.40
N SER A 152 -10.25 23.85 19.46
CA SER A 152 -9.51 23.48 20.67
C SER A 152 -8.10 23.03 20.36
N LEU A 153 -7.25 22.91 21.40
CA LEU A 153 -5.92 22.32 21.26
C LEU A 153 -5.97 20.86 20.84
N ASP A 154 -6.93 20.08 21.31
CA ASP A 154 -7.10 18.68 20.93
C ASP A 154 -7.38 18.57 19.43
N GLU A 155 -8.29 19.39 18.90
CA GLU A 155 -8.58 19.43 17.45
C GLU A 155 -7.38 19.97 16.66
N ALA A 156 -6.64 20.92 17.21
CA ALA A 156 -5.43 21.42 16.60
C ALA A 156 -4.31 20.37 16.60
N ALA A 157 -4.21 19.54 17.63
CA ALA A 157 -3.21 18.48 17.70
C ALA A 157 -3.40 17.42 16.61
N GLY A 158 -4.65 17.11 16.26
CA GLY A 158 -4.92 16.16 15.21
C GLY A 158 -6.29 15.51 15.30
N ARG A 159 -6.43 14.36 14.64
CA ARG A 159 -7.67 13.61 14.56
C ARG A 159 -7.60 12.40 15.49
N VAL A 160 -8.61 12.26 16.34
CA VAL A 160 -8.82 11.01 17.11
C VAL A 160 -8.96 9.85 16.13
N MET A 161 -8.23 8.79 16.35
CA MET A 161 -8.37 7.55 15.60
C MET A 161 -9.39 6.66 16.31
N HIS A 162 -10.48 6.37 15.61
CA HIS A 162 -11.44 5.37 16.08
C HIS A 162 -10.96 3.96 15.70
N ALA A 163 -11.54 2.93 16.29
CA ALA A 163 -11.12 1.54 16.06
C ALA A 163 -10.99 1.15 14.58
N ALA A 164 -11.88 1.65 13.72
CA ALA A 164 -11.80 1.41 12.28
C ALA A 164 -10.60 2.10 11.61
N ASP A 165 -10.26 3.32 12.06
CA ASP A 165 -9.07 4.05 11.58
C ASP A 165 -7.79 3.34 12.02
N GLU A 166 -7.72 2.93 13.30
CA GLU A 166 -6.60 2.20 13.86
C GLU A 166 -6.34 0.91 13.08
N GLN A 167 -7.40 0.10 12.87
CA GLN A 167 -7.30 -1.14 12.10
C GLN A 167 -6.88 -0.89 10.65
N ALA A 168 -7.41 0.15 10.00
CA ALA A 168 -7.06 0.47 8.62
C ALA A 168 -5.59 0.93 8.50
N CYS A 169 -5.14 1.82 9.38
CA CYS A 169 -3.76 2.32 9.36
C CYS A 169 -2.75 1.21 9.68
N PHE A 170 -2.91 0.57 10.83
CA PHE A 170 -1.96 -0.47 11.27
C PHE A 170 -2.04 -1.73 10.42
N GLY A 171 -3.24 -2.15 9.97
CA GLY A 171 -3.40 -3.31 9.09
C GLY A 171 -2.70 -3.18 7.74
N CYS A 172 -2.66 -1.96 7.17
CA CYS A 172 -2.00 -1.70 5.89
C CYS A 172 -0.52 -1.33 6.01
N HIS A 173 -0.07 -0.91 7.19
CA HIS A 173 1.29 -0.39 7.39
C HIS A 173 2.16 -1.28 8.29
N SER A 174 1.63 -2.39 8.80
CA SER A 174 2.38 -3.34 9.62
C SER A 174 2.00 -4.78 9.32
N THR A 175 2.75 -5.71 9.89
CA THR A 175 2.53 -7.15 9.76
C THR A 175 1.86 -7.69 11.02
N GLY A 176 0.68 -8.27 10.88
CA GLY A 176 0.01 -8.98 11.97
C GLY A 176 -0.62 -8.12 13.05
N ALA A 177 -0.82 -6.80 12.81
CA ALA A 177 -1.37 -5.89 13.81
C ALA A 177 -2.86 -6.10 14.12
N VAL A 178 -3.64 -6.59 13.17
CA VAL A 178 -5.09 -6.69 13.32
C VAL A 178 -5.53 -8.15 13.31
N SER A 179 -6.29 -8.54 14.32
CA SER A 179 -6.88 -9.89 14.43
C SER A 179 -8.38 -9.76 14.70
N GLY A 180 -9.20 -10.14 13.72
CA GLY A 180 -10.63 -9.88 13.74
C GLY A 180 -10.92 -8.38 13.81
N SER A 181 -11.61 -7.94 14.88
CA SER A 181 -11.91 -6.52 15.12
C SER A 181 -10.95 -5.86 16.14
N ARG A 182 -9.80 -6.48 16.45
CA ARG A 182 -8.90 -6.01 17.50
C ARG A 182 -7.57 -5.57 16.92
N LEU A 183 -7.08 -4.43 17.38
CA LEU A 183 -5.71 -3.99 17.16
C LEU A 183 -4.79 -4.59 18.25
N GLU A 184 -3.76 -5.32 17.84
CA GLU A 184 -2.81 -6.02 18.71
C GLU A 184 -1.39 -5.48 18.49
N VAL A 185 -1.16 -4.21 18.85
CA VAL A 185 0.11 -3.49 18.60
C VAL A 185 1.32 -4.21 19.18
N GLU A 186 1.15 -4.88 20.34
CA GLU A 186 2.23 -5.60 21.03
C GLU A 186 2.70 -6.86 20.27
N ARG A 187 1.90 -7.33 19.32
CA ARG A 187 2.17 -8.56 18.55
C ARG A 187 2.59 -8.29 17.11
N MET A 188 2.47 -7.04 16.66
CA MET A 188 2.79 -6.69 15.29
C MET A 188 4.30 -6.57 15.06
N ALA A 189 4.71 -6.82 13.82
CA ALA A 189 5.98 -6.32 13.31
C ALA A 189 5.72 -5.01 12.54
N PRO A 190 6.44 -3.90 12.86
CA PRO A 190 6.33 -2.67 12.10
C PRO A 190 6.70 -2.88 10.63
N GLY A 191 5.99 -2.22 9.73
CA GLY A 191 6.17 -2.35 8.29
C GLY A 191 5.45 -3.55 7.67
N VAL A 192 5.25 -3.48 6.36
CA VAL A 192 4.68 -4.56 5.54
C VAL A 192 5.84 -5.46 5.14
N THR A 193 6.03 -6.56 5.87
CA THR A 193 7.16 -7.45 5.73
C THR A 193 6.76 -8.80 5.13
N CYS A 194 7.68 -9.76 5.01
CA CYS A 194 7.45 -11.05 4.34
C CYS A 194 6.10 -11.68 4.68
N GLU A 195 5.79 -11.78 5.96
CA GLU A 195 4.62 -12.50 6.45
C GLU A 195 3.29 -11.73 6.31
N SER A 196 3.32 -10.43 5.97
CA SER A 196 2.10 -9.73 5.53
C SER A 196 1.56 -10.31 4.23
N CYS A 197 2.45 -10.64 3.30
CA CYS A 197 2.07 -11.16 1.99
C CYS A 197 2.02 -12.68 1.95
N HIS A 198 2.91 -13.35 2.68
CA HIS A 198 3.06 -14.81 2.63
C HIS A 198 2.33 -15.54 3.75
N GLY A 199 1.80 -14.82 4.74
CA GLY A 199 1.16 -15.39 5.92
C GLY A 199 2.16 -15.87 6.97
N PRO A 200 1.65 -16.33 8.14
CA PRO A 200 2.48 -16.76 9.28
C PRO A 200 3.39 -17.93 8.94
N GLY A 201 4.71 -17.76 9.16
CA GLY A 201 5.74 -18.72 8.75
C GLY A 201 6.30 -19.62 9.84
N ALA A 202 5.85 -19.51 11.10
CA ALA A 202 6.48 -20.24 12.20
C ALA A 202 6.45 -21.77 12.04
N GLU A 203 5.36 -22.33 11.50
CA GLU A 203 5.26 -23.79 11.27
C GLU A 203 6.16 -24.26 10.15
N HIS A 204 6.26 -23.48 9.06
CA HIS A 204 7.20 -23.74 7.98
C HIS A 204 8.64 -23.78 8.50
N VAL A 205 9.04 -22.75 9.25
CA VAL A 205 10.39 -22.64 9.81
C VAL A 205 10.70 -23.80 10.74
N ALA A 206 9.76 -24.15 11.62
CA ALA A 206 9.94 -25.28 12.56
C ALA A 206 10.11 -26.61 11.81
N ALA A 207 9.31 -26.87 10.77
CA ALA A 207 9.41 -28.08 9.98
C ALA A 207 10.74 -28.16 9.19
N VAL A 208 11.17 -27.06 8.59
CA VAL A 208 12.47 -26.99 7.88
C VAL A 208 13.61 -27.25 8.84
N GLN A 209 13.59 -26.63 10.04
CA GLN A 209 14.62 -26.83 11.06
C GLN A 209 14.66 -28.26 11.60
N ALA A 210 13.50 -28.95 11.66
CA ALA A 210 13.41 -30.35 12.03
C ALA A 210 13.82 -31.30 10.89
N GLY A 211 14.20 -30.82 9.74
CA GLY A 211 14.61 -31.62 8.58
C GLY A 211 13.42 -32.33 7.89
N SER A 212 12.20 -31.79 7.99
CA SER A 212 11.04 -32.35 7.29
C SER A 212 11.29 -32.37 5.77
N PRO A 213 11.05 -33.49 5.10
CA PRO A 213 11.19 -33.58 3.65
C PRO A 213 10.09 -32.81 2.90
N ASP A 214 8.96 -32.54 3.55
CA ASP A 214 7.82 -31.79 2.99
C ASP A 214 7.30 -30.78 4.05
N PRO A 215 7.98 -29.64 4.21
CA PRO A 215 7.53 -28.63 5.14
C PRO A 215 6.23 -27.97 4.65
N PRO A 216 5.36 -27.48 5.55
CA PRO A 216 4.13 -26.79 5.18
C PRO A 216 4.39 -25.67 4.18
N HIS A 217 3.61 -25.62 3.11
CA HIS A 217 3.71 -24.57 2.12
C HIS A 217 3.21 -23.23 2.68
N ILE A 218 3.97 -22.18 2.43
CA ILE A 218 3.55 -20.81 2.69
C ILE A 218 2.76 -20.28 1.47
N PHE A 219 1.75 -19.46 1.72
CA PHE A 219 0.99 -18.81 0.66
C PHE A 219 1.91 -18.01 -0.27
N ASN A 220 1.67 -18.10 -1.58
CA ASN A 220 2.43 -17.38 -2.58
C ASN A 220 1.48 -16.56 -3.46
N PRO A 221 1.42 -15.22 -3.27
CA PRO A 221 0.57 -14.35 -4.09
C PRO A 221 0.88 -14.41 -5.59
N GLY A 222 2.10 -14.79 -5.95
CA GLY A 222 2.50 -14.95 -7.35
C GLY A 222 1.78 -16.08 -8.11
N LYS A 223 1.02 -16.92 -7.41
CA LYS A 223 0.18 -17.98 -8.00
C LYS A 223 -1.28 -17.53 -8.25
N LEU A 224 -1.66 -16.35 -7.80
CA LEU A 224 -2.98 -15.78 -8.04
C LEU A 224 -3.15 -15.39 -9.51
N ASN A 225 -4.37 -15.49 -10.03
CA ASN A 225 -4.72 -14.85 -11.30
C ASN A 225 -4.65 -13.32 -11.18
N THR A 226 -4.78 -12.59 -12.27
CA THR A 226 -4.61 -11.12 -12.28
C THR A 226 -5.68 -10.41 -11.46
N GLY A 227 -6.93 -10.88 -11.48
CA GLY A 227 -8.02 -10.32 -10.70
C GLY A 227 -7.80 -10.47 -9.20
N ASP A 228 -7.57 -11.71 -8.76
CA ASP A 228 -7.28 -12.01 -7.35
C ASP A 228 -6.01 -11.32 -6.84
N LEU A 229 -4.98 -11.21 -7.69
CA LEU A 229 -3.75 -10.48 -7.35
C LEU A 229 -4.01 -8.98 -7.21
N ALA A 230 -4.86 -8.40 -8.06
CA ALA A 230 -5.24 -7.00 -7.96
C ALA A 230 -6.01 -6.74 -6.65
N ASP A 231 -6.91 -7.63 -6.24
CA ASP A 231 -7.65 -7.53 -4.99
C ASP A 231 -6.74 -7.78 -3.78
N PHE A 232 -5.80 -8.73 -3.87
CA PHE A 232 -4.81 -8.97 -2.84
C PHE A 232 -3.96 -7.72 -2.56
N CYS A 233 -3.35 -7.15 -3.59
CA CYS A 233 -2.61 -5.88 -3.47
C CYS A 233 -3.54 -4.73 -3.06
N GLY A 234 -4.77 -4.77 -3.57
CA GLY A 234 -5.84 -3.82 -3.30
C GLY A 234 -6.25 -3.74 -1.84
N SER A 235 -6.03 -4.80 -1.05
CA SER A 235 -6.30 -4.78 0.39
C SER A 235 -5.64 -3.59 1.10
N CYS A 236 -4.44 -3.19 0.66
CA CYS A 236 -3.72 -1.99 1.13
C CYS A 236 -3.78 -0.84 0.10
N HIS A 237 -3.69 -1.13 -1.19
CA HIS A 237 -3.63 -0.16 -2.28
C HIS A 237 -4.99 0.18 -2.90
N ARG A 238 -6.08 -0.17 -2.24
CA ARG A 238 -7.49 0.02 -2.62
C ARG A 238 -7.89 -0.77 -3.85
N SER A 239 -8.68 -1.81 -3.60
CA SER A 239 -9.29 -2.63 -4.65
C SER A 239 -10.42 -1.89 -5.38
N TRP A 240 -10.85 -2.43 -6.52
CA TRP A 240 -12.03 -1.94 -7.25
C TRP A 240 -13.25 -1.83 -6.33
N MET A 241 -13.57 -2.89 -5.61
CA MET A 241 -14.74 -2.95 -4.73
C MET A 241 -14.68 -1.88 -3.63
N GLN A 242 -13.53 -1.68 -3.01
CA GLN A 242 -13.37 -0.66 -1.97
C GLN A 242 -13.62 0.75 -2.52
N VAL A 243 -13.10 1.09 -3.70
CA VAL A 243 -13.27 2.42 -4.30
C VAL A 243 -14.72 2.67 -4.71
N GLU A 244 -15.40 1.67 -5.28
CA GLU A 244 -16.80 1.80 -5.66
C GLU A 244 -17.72 1.91 -4.44
N LEU A 245 -17.53 1.10 -3.40
CA LEU A 245 -18.32 1.15 -2.17
C LEU A 245 -18.13 2.46 -1.39
N MET A 246 -16.91 3.01 -1.39
CA MET A 246 -16.60 4.27 -0.72
C MET A 246 -16.88 5.50 -1.58
N HIS A 247 -17.35 5.32 -2.81
CA HIS A 247 -17.62 6.40 -3.78
C HIS A 247 -16.45 7.39 -3.97
N LEU A 248 -15.21 6.89 -3.95
CA LEU A 248 -13.99 7.71 -4.02
C LEU A 248 -13.68 8.14 -5.48
N LYS A 249 -14.60 8.87 -6.10
CA LYS A 249 -14.49 9.36 -7.49
C LYS A 249 -13.93 10.79 -7.51
N SER A 250 -12.60 10.92 -7.48
CA SER A 250 -11.92 12.21 -7.56
C SER A 250 -10.45 12.02 -7.90
N ILE A 251 -9.68 13.10 -8.01
CA ILE A 251 -8.22 13.07 -8.16
C ILE A 251 -7.54 12.20 -7.06
N GLN A 252 -8.19 12.01 -5.93
CA GLN A 252 -7.67 11.18 -4.84
C GLN A 252 -7.47 9.71 -5.23
N ASN A 253 -8.24 9.19 -6.20
CA ASN A 253 -8.11 7.81 -6.63
C ASN A 253 -6.87 7.54 -7.51
N VAL A 254 -6.10 8.56 -7.90
CA VAL A 254 -4.84 8.38 -8.64
C VAL A 254 -3.83 7.49 -7.89
N ARG A 255 -3.91 7.46 -6.57
CA ARG A 255 -3.07 6.62 -5.69
C ARG A 255 -3.62 5.22 -5.45
N PHE A 256 -4.77 4.88 -6.02
CA PHE A 256 -5.42 3.56 -5.89
C PHE A 256 -5.07 2.68 -7.09
N HIS A 257 -3.84 2.18 -7.08
CA HIS A 257 -3.19 1.56 -8.24
C HIS A 257 -3.97 0.38 -8.84
N PRO A 258 -4.48 -0.61 -8.06
CA PRO A 258 -5.27 -1.70 -8.62
C PRO A 258 -6.58 -1.22 -9.27
N TYR A 259 -7.29 -0.29 -8.62
CA TYR A 259 -8.49 0.32 -9.19
C TYR A 259 -8.20 1.02 -10.52
N ARG A 260 -7.14 1.84 -10.56
CA ARG A 260 -6.75 2.56 -11.78
C ARG A 260 -6.30 1.63 -12.90
N LEU A 261 -5.55 0.56 -12.57
CA LEU A 261 -5.11 -0.42 -13.54
C LEU A 261 -6.30 -1.16 -14.18
N ALA A 262 -7.31 -1.52 -13.40
CA ALA A 262 -8.52 -2.18 -13.89
C ALA A 262 -9.32 -1.34 -14.92
N LEU A 263 -9.15 -0.01 -14.91
CA LEU A 263 -9.74 0.89 -15.92
C LEU A 263 -8.96 0.92 -17.25
N SER A 264 -7.85 0.22 -17.36
CA SER A 264 -7.04 0.17 -18.60
C SER A 264 -7.67 -0.75 -19.65
N LYS A 265 -7.66 -0.34 -20.92
CA LYS A 265 -8.21 -1.18 -22.01
C LYS A 265 -7.49 -2.52 -22.21
N CYS A 266 -6.23 -2.60 -21.77
CA CYS A 266 -5.42 -3.82 -21.85
C CYS A 266 -5.53 -4.69 -20.61
N PHE A 267 -6.27 -4.26 -19.57
CA PHE A 267 -6.47 -5.07 -18.38
C PHE A 267 -7.45 -6.21 -18.67
N ASP A 268 -7.05 -7.42 -18.30
CA ASP A 268 -7.85 -8.63 -18.37
C ASP A 268 -7.57 -9.44 -17.10
N GLN A 269 -8.63 -9.86 -16.41
CA GLN A 269 -8.52 -10.57 -15.14
C GLN A 269 -7.79 -11.92 -15.28
N ASP A 270 -7.81 -12.51 -16.48
CA ASP A 270 -7.20 -13.80 -16.75
C ASP A 270 -5.82 -13.69 -17.42
N ASP A 271 -5.37 -12.46 -17.78
CA ASP A 271 -4.08 -12.23 -18.43
C ASP A 271 -3.01 -11.72 -17.47
N LEU A 272 -2.12 -12.60 -17.05
CA LEU A 272 -1.01 -12.28 -16.14
C LEU A 272 0.02 -11.28 -16.69
N ARG A 273 -0.01 -11.00 -18.01
CA ARG A 273 0.94 -10.07 -18.66
C ARG A 273 0.69 -8.61 -18.24
N ILE A 274 -0.52 -8.29 -17.78
CA ILE A 274 -0.90 -6.96 -17.26
C ILE A 274 -1.34 -7.12 -15.81
N SER A 275 -0.39 -7.38 -14.95
CA SER A 275 -0.60 -7.53 -13.51
C SER A 275 0.40 -6.71 -12.70
N CYS A 276 0.17 -6.57 -11.41
CA CYS A 276 1.11 -5.89 -10.50
C CYS A 276 2.52 -6.50 -10.61
N LEU A 277 2.62 -7.83 -10.57
CA LEU A 277 3.89 -8.55 -10.61
C LEU A 277 4.53 -8.59 -12.00
N ALA A 278 3.78 -8.35 -13.06
CA ALA A 278 4.35 -8.23 -14.40
C ALA A 278 5.28 -7.01 -14.51
N CYS A 279 4.99 -5.95 -13.76
CA CYS A 279 5.72 -4.68 -13.81
C CYS A 279 6.59 -4.46 -12.57
N HIS A 280 6.17 -4.92 -11.40
CA HIS A 280 6.84 -4.69 -10.13
C HIS A 280 7.35 -6.00 -9.51
N ASN A 281 8.56 -5.94 -8.93
CA ASN A 281 9.03 -6.97 -8.00
C ASN A 281 8.79 -6.46 -6.57
N PRO A 282 7.87 -7.06 -5.78
CA PRO A 282 7.54 -6.59 -4.44
C PRO A 282 8.70 -6.72 -3.45
N HIS A 283 9.71 -7.56 -3.75
CA HIS A 283 10.91 -7.71 -2.93
C HIS A 283 12.00 -6.65 -3.20
N GLN A 284 11.73 -5.68 -4.09
CA GLN A 284 12.68 -4.65 -4.50
C GLN A 284 12.03 -3.27 -4.55
N ASN A 285 12.85 -2.24 -4.47
CA ASN A 285 12.39 -0.87 -4.68
C ASN A 285 11.81 -0.70 -6.08
N VAL A 286 10.74 0.10 -6.18
CA VAL A 286 10.14 0.48 -7.45
C VAL A 286 11.17 1.20 -8.31
N LYS A 287 11.32 0.78 -9.56
CA LYS A 287 12.16 1.46 -10.54
C LYS A 287 11.53 2.80 -10.91
N ARG A 288 12.29 3.89 -10.79
CA ARG A 288 11.79 5.25 -11.08
C ARG A 288 12.01 5.67 -12.52
N GLU A 289 12.92 5.01 -13.24
CA GLU A 289 13.23 5.28 -14.63
C GLU A 289 12.11 4.75 -15.55
N PRO A 290 11.39 5.61 -16.29
CA PRO A 290 10.28 5.19 -17.15
C PRO A 290 10.66 4.13 -18.19
N ALA A 291 11.83 4.24 -18.79
CA ALA A 291 12.32 3.30 -19.82
C ALA A 291 12.51 1.87 -19.28
N SER A 292 12.64 1.69 -17.97
CA SER A 292 12.79 0.36 -17.36
C SER A 292 11.54 -0.54 -17.54
N TYR A 293 10.40 0.05 -17.89
CA TYR A 293 9.14 -0.64 -18.12
C TYR A 293 8.83 -0.91 -19.61
N ASP A 294 9.61 -0.33 -20.54
CA ASP A 294 9.31 -0.39 -21.96
C ASP A 294 9.20 -1.80 -22.51
N ALA A 295 10.05 -2.72 -22.08
CA ALA A 295 10.01 -4.12 -22.52
C ALA A 295 8.65 -4.79 -22.20
N LYS A 296 7.95 -4.36 -21.14
CA LYS A 296 6.63 -4.88 -20.78
C LYS A 296 5.56 -4.43 -21.78
N CYS A 297 5.63 -3.17 -22.20
CA CYS A 297 4.72 -2.60 -23.21
C CYS A 297 5.01 -3.17 -24.60
N LEU A 298 6.29 -3.21 -24.97
CA LEU A 298 6.75 -3.66 -26.30
C LEU A 298 6.55 -5.15 -26.52
N ALA A 299 6.33 -5.95 -25.48
CA ALA A 299 5.94 -7.35 -25.62
C ALA A 299 4.63 -7.54 -26.42
N CYS A 300 3.72 -6.55 -26.37
CA CYS A 300 2.46 -6.54 -27.13
C CYS A 300 2.44 -5.48 -28.23
N HIS A 301 3.10 -4.31 -28.03
CA HIS A 301 3.09 -3.16 -28.92
C HIS A 301 4.31 -3.16 -29.87
N GLN A 302 4.54 -4.24 -30.61
CA GLN A 302 5.67 -4.33 -31.54
C GLN A 302 5.36 -3.71 -32.91
N SER A 303 6.39 -3.15 -33.53
CA SER A 303 6.30 -2.39 -34.79
C SER A 303 6.30 -3.24 -36.06
N SER A 304 6.03 -4.57 -36.01
CA SER A 304 5.96 -5.41 -37.23
C SER A 304 5.06 -6.62 -37.04
N PRO A 305 4.08 -6.81 -37.92
CA PRO A 305 3.43 -8.10 -38.05
C PRO A 305 4.44 -9.06 -38.75
N GLY A 306 5.02 -9.99 -38.02
CA GLY A 306 5.72 -11.08 -38.69
C GLY A 306 7.02 -11.60 -38.05
N ARG A 307 7.38 -11.26 -36.83
CA ARG A 307 8.48 -11.97 -36.15
C ARG A 307 8.10 -12.29 -34.70
N ALA A 308 7.62 -13.50 -34.48
CA ALA A 308 7.64 -14.12 -33.18
C ALA A 308 9.09 -14.03 -32.65
N ALA A 309 9.29 -13.38 -31.51
CA ALA A 309 10.57 -13.38 -30.84
C ALA A 309 10.87 -14.82 -30.40
N SER A 310 11.59 -15.55 -31.24
CA SER A 310 12.27 -16.78 -30.88
C SER A 310 13.39 -16.39 -29.89
N GLY A 311 13.19 -16.63 -28.60
CA GLY A 311 14.28 -16.44 -27.66
C GLY A 311 13.96 -16.28 -26.18
N VAL A 312 12.72 -16.37 -25.75
CA VAL A 312 12.43 -16.60 -24.33
C VAL A 312 11.36 -17.66 -24.21
N SER A 313 11.78 -18.92 -24.25
CA SER A 313 10.95 -20.05 -23.89
C SER A 313 10.74 -20.03 -22.38
N ARG A 314 9.70 -19.32 -21.91
CA ARG A 314 9.04 -19.75 -20.68
C ARG A 314 8.09 -20.88 -21.06
N PRO A 315 8.06 -21.98 -20.29
CA PRO A 315 7.12 -23.04 -20.56
C PRO A 315 5.71 -22.44 -20.54
N ALA A 316 4.94 -22.69 -21.59
CA ALA A 316 3.53 -22.41 -21.61
C ALA A 316 2.92 -23.13 -20.41
N VAL A 317 2.45 -22.39 -19.42
CA VAL A 317 1.58 -22.97 -18.40
C VAL A 317 0.29 -23.28 -19.12
N SER A 318 0.15 -24.53 -19.51
CA SER A 318 -1.11 -25.06 -20.04
C SER A 318 -2.09 -25.11 -18.88
N THR A 319 -2.85 -24.05 -18.68
CA THR A 319 -4.03 -24.11 -17.85
C THR A 319 -5.11 -24.82 -18.63
N LYS A 320 -5.31 -26.09 -18.32
CA LYS A 320 -6.51 -26.83 -18.75
C LYS A 320 -7.63 -26.38 -17.82
N ASP A 321 -8.77 -25.97 -18.38
CA ASP A 321 -10.00 -25.86 -17.62
C ASP A 321 -10.44 -27.23 -17.11
N ALA A 322 -11.44 -27.27 -16.24
CA ALA A 322 -11.97 -28.51 -15.68
C ALA A 322 -12.55 -29.47 -16.75
N SER A 323 -12.65 -29.05 -18.01
CA SER A 323 -13.13 -29.83 -19.17
C SER A 323 -11.98 -30.27 -20.08
N GLY A 324 -10.73 -29.87 -19.85
CA GLY A 324 -9.58 -30.27 -20.64
C GLY A 324 -9.37 -29.49 -21.95
N ALA A 325 -10.12 -28.40 -22.15
CA ALA A 325 -9.99 -27.56 -23.36
C ALA A 325 -8.81 -26.60 -23.22
N SER A 326 -7.95 -26.54 -24.24
CA SER A 326 -6.87 -25.57 -24.34
C SER A 326 -7.43 -24.18 -24.59
N LEU A 327 -7.32 -23.28 -23.61
CA LEU A 327 -7.61 -21.87 -23.79
C LEU A 327 -6.60 -21.29 -24.80
N GLN A 328 -7.04 -21.03 -26.00
CA GLN A 328 -6.27 -20.29 -27.00
C GLN A 328 -6.12 -18.86 -26.51
N THR A 329 -4.94 -18.51 -26.04
CA THR A 329 -4.57 -17.12 -25.74
C THR A 329 -4.77 -16.28 -27.00
N LYS A 330 -5.77 -15.41 -26.97
CA LYS A 330 -6.04 -14.46 -28.06
C LYS A 330 -4.79 -13.58 -28.20
N GLN A 331 -4.10 -13.70 -29.31
CA GLN A 331 -2.91 -12.94 -29.63
C GLN A 331 -3.35 -11.49 -29.90
N LEU A 332 -3.47 -10.67 -28.87
CA LEU A 332 -3.76 -9.25 -29.00
C LEU A 332 -2.51 -8.55 -29.54
N VAL A 333 -2.44 -8.40 -30.85
CA VAL A 333 -1.46 -7.53 -31.50
C VAL A 333 -2.02 -6.12 -31.39
N ALA A 334 -1.49 -5.34 -30.45
CA ALA A 334 -1.83 -3.93 -30.33
C ALA A 334 -1.02 -3.11 -31.34
N PRO A 335 -1.58 -2.02 -31.88
CA PRO A 335 -0.86 -1.17 -32.85
C PRO A 335 0.40 -0.56 -32.21
N ALA A 336 1.45 -0.44 -33.02
CA ALA A 336 2.68 0.24 -32.61
C ALA A 336 2.40 1.72 -32.31
N CYS A 337 3.09 2.27 -31.32
CA CYS A 337 3.00 3.71 -31.02
C CYS A 337 3.65 4.51 -32.19
N PRO A 338 2.92 5.45 -32.80
CA PRO A 338 3.46 6.28 -33.91
C PRO A 338 4.41 7.38 -33.42
N VAL A 339 4.42 7.69 -32.11
CA VAL A 339 5.14 8.84 -31.55
C VAL A 339 6.51 8.46 -31.00
N ALA A 340 6.57 7.39 -30.20
CA ALA A 340 7.79 6.99 -29.51
C ALA A 340 7.87 5.49 -29.29
N LYS A 341 9.11 4.98 -29.12
CA LYS A 341 9.38 3.56 -28.78
C LYS A 341 10.07 3.39 -27.43
N ARG A 342 10.13 4.46 -26.65
CA ARG A 342 10.83 4.52 -25.36
C ARG A 342 10.03 5.35 -24.36
N SER A 343 10.25 5.06 -23.08
CA SER A 343 9.62 5.75 -21.96
C SER A 343 8.08 5.74 -22.02
N CYS A 344 7.51 4.60 -22.42
CA CYS A 344 6.06 4.42 -22.67
C CYS A 344 5.22 4.91 -21.50
N VAL A 345 5.60 4.57 -20.26
CA VAL A 345 4.86 4.95 -19.05
C VAL A 345 4.84 6.46 -18.80
N ALA A 346 5.83 7.23 -19.29
CA ALA A 346 5.86 8.67 -19.13
C ALA A 346 4.69 9.37 -19.85
N CYS A 347 4.21 8.79 -20.95
CA CYS A 347 3.10 9.32 -21.73
C CYS A 347 1.77 8.63 -21.38
N HIS A 348 1.77 7.29 -21.20
CA HIS A 348 0.55 6.50 -21.04
C HIS A 348 0.11 6.33 -19.58
N MET A 349 0.98 6.66 -18.62
CA MET A 349 0.73 6.65 -17.18
C MET A 349 1.20 7.97 -16.55
N PRO A 350 0.54 9.10 -16.88
CA PRO A 350 0.98 10.42 -16.45
C PRO A 350 0.95 10.56 -14.94
N LYS A 351 1.76 11.51 -14.43
CA LYS A 351 1.80 11.82 -13.00
C LYS A 351 0.89 13.01 -12.70
N TYR A 352 0.08 12.87 -11.67
CA TYR A 352 -0.81 13.93 -11.19
C TYR A 352 -0.42 14.37 -9.77
N SER A 353 -0.45 15.67 -9.54
CA SER A 353 -0.32 16.24 -8.20
C SER A 353 -1.62 16.06 -7.44
N LEU A 354 -1.54 15.57 -6.23
CA LEU A 354 -2.66 15.56 -5.31
C LEU A 354 -2.55 16.80 -4.41
N PRO A 355 -3.59 17.64 -4.31
CA PRO A 355 -3.53 18.83 -3.48
C PRO A 355 -3.10 18.53 -2.04
N GLY A 356 -2.05 19.21 -1.57
CA GLY A 356 -1.48 19.05 -0.23
C GLY A 356 -0.57 17.84 -0.03
N ALA A 357 -0.28 17.05 -1.07
CA ALA A 357 0.58 15.86 -0.92
C ALA A 357 2.07 16.12 -1.17
N HIS A 358 2.47 17.27 -1.70
CA HIS A 358 3.85 17.58 -2.13
C HIS A 358 4.50 16.47 -2.98
N PHE A 359 3.69 15.67 -3.67
CA PHE A 359 4.11 14.52 -4.44
C PHE A 359 3.21 14.32 -5.67
N LYS A 360 3.79 13.77 -6.74
CA LYS A 360 3.06 13.41 -7.96
C LYS A 360 2.91 11.90 -8.06
N PHE A 361 1.67 11.45 -8.05
CA PHE A 361 1.33 10.04 -8.18
C PHE A 361 1.20 9.63 -9.64
N THR A 362 1.79 8.50 -10.01
CA THR A 362 1.62 7.89 -11.33
C THR A 362 0.23 7.29 -11.45
N ASP A 363 -0.53 7.73 -12.46
CA ASP A 363 -1.82 7.13 -12.79
C ASP A 363 -1.62 5.75 -13.43
N HIS A 364 -2.10 4.70 -12.78
CA HIS A 364 -2.00 3.32 -13.26
C HIS A 364 -3.05 2.97 -14.33
N ARG A 365 -3.94 3.89 -14.69
CA ARG A 365 -4.80 3.73 -15.87
C ARG A 365 -4.00 3.95 -17.14
N ILE A 366 -3.62 2.85 -17.79
CA ILE A 366 -2.87 2.87 -19.04
C ILE A 366 -3.81 3.30 -20.19
N ARG A 367 -3.53 4.45 -20.79
CA ARG A 367 -4.36 5.03 -21.86
C ARG A 367 -3.57 5.95 -22.78
N VAL A 368 -4.16 6.32 -23.90
CA VAL A 368 -3.69 7.46 -24.69
C VAL A 368 -4.07 8.74 -23.93
N VAL A 369 -3.10 9.58 -23.66
CA VAL A 369 -3.28 10.86 -22.95
C VAL A 369 -3.03 12.01 -23.90
N HIS A 370 -3.95 12.97 -23.94
CA HIS A 370 -3.81 14.17 -24.75
C HIS A 370 -3.27 15.33 -23.92
N PRO A 371 -2.48 16.26 -24.53
CA PRO A 371 -2.00 17.45 -23.84
C PRO A 371 -3.16 18.23 -23.20
N LYS A 372 -2.99 18.63 -21.92
CA LYS A 372 -3.99 19.35 -21.13
C LYS A 372 -5.28 18.59 -20.84
N GLU A 373 -5.32 17.28 -21.09
CA GLU A 373 -6.44 16.45 -20.68
C GLU A 373 -6.59 16.48 -19.15
N PRO A 374 -7.80 16.78 -18.62
CA PRO A 374 -8.04 16.77 -17.20
C PRO A 374 -7.92 15.36 -16.65
N TYR A 375 -7.71 15.24 -15.33
CA TYR A 375 -7.69 13.94 -14.68
C TYR A 375 -9.04 13.21 -14.92
N PRO A 376 -9.03 12.02 -15.51
CA PRO A 376 -10.25 11.25 -15.72
C PRO A 376 -10.64 10.58 -14.40
N GLY A 377 -11.61 11.18 -13.70
CA GLY A 377 -12.16 10.69 -12.44
C GLY A 377 -12.85 9.34 -12.51
#